data_be55fd8f93c015cf8442608fbea22cb8
#
_entry.id   be55fd8f93c015cf8442608fbea22cb8
#
_cell.length_a   1.000
_cell.length_b   1.000
_cell.length_c   1.000
_cell.angle_alpha   90.00
_cell.angle_beta   90.00
_cell.angle_gamma   90.00
#
_symmetry.space_group_name_H-M   'P 1'
#
loop_
_entity.id
_entity.type
_entity.pdbx_description
1 polymer ?
#
loop_
_entity_poly.entity_id
_entity_poly.type
_entity_poly.pdbx_seq_one_letter_code
_entity_poly.pdbx_strand_id
1 'polypeptide(L)'
;ASAQAQAPKDATESTRAAQRATLSTLPMADKQSFDDAARGFVEALGDRVIPGSGPRPAWTLKGYEFLAKEEAPDTVHPGLWRHARANMANGLFKVTDRVWQLRGFDISNMTIIEGEQGLIVVDPLISTEVAQAAMALYFKHRPVRPVSAVIYSHSHADHWGGVRGVVSGEDVAAGKVKVIAPAGFMEEAVGENIIAGGAMSRRALYQFGPLLPRGEKGQVDAGLGKTVSAGSLSLIVPTMLIDKPVETHRIDGVDIVFELTPGAEAPSELIMYYPQFRVLNMTEITSQNMHNLLPMRGALVRDALSWSKYIGQALHRYGAKSDVLIAQHNWPVWGSDRVQGFLKKQRDTYKFVHDQTVRLMNQGYVGAEIAEALKMPPSLSQDWATHPFYGHLKHNIKAIYQRYLGYYDGNPANLDALPPVAQAKKTIEYMGGADAVLQRARADFARGEFRWVAQVA
;
A
#
# COMPACT_ATOMS: atom_id res chain seq x y z
N ALA A 1 22.59 22.56 -7.81
CA ALA A 1 22.12 22.46 -9.19
C ALA A 1 20.67 21.99 -9.13
N SER A 2 19.71 22.83 -9.53
CA SER A 2 18.32 22.42 -9.72
C SER A 2 18.29 21.42 -10.86
N ALA A 3 18.00 20.16 -10.57
CA ALA A 3 17.70 19.20 -11.62
C ALA A 3 16.46 19.71 -12.34
N GLN A 4 16.61 20.20 -13.57
CA GLN A 4 15.49 20.48 -14.44
C GLN A 4 14.73 19.17 -14.64
N ALA A 5 13.47 19.14 -14.25
CA ALA A 5 12.60 17.99 -14.48
C ALA A 5 12.62 17.71 -16.00
N GLN A 6 13.07 16.53 -16.43
CA GLN A 6 13.01 16.14 -17.83
C GLN A 6 11.55 16.19 -18.30
N ALA A 7 11.34 16.74 -19.51
CA ALA A 7 10.01 16.73 -20.11
C ALA A 7 9.48 15.29 -20.22
N PRO A 8 8.18 15.07 -19.97
CA PRO A 8 7.57 13.75 -20.15
C PRO A 8 7.82 13.19 -21.55
N LYS A 9 8.20 11.92 -21.65
CA LYS A 9 8.56 11.25 -22.91
C LYS A 9 7.50 10.26 -23.34
N ASP A 10 7.39 10.06 -24.64
CA ASP A 10 6.61 8.96 -25.21
C ASP A 10 7.27 7.60 -24.93
N ALA A 11 6.44 6.55 -24.98
CA ALA A 11 6.94 5.18 -24.88
C ALA A 11 7.86 4.86 -26.08
N THR A 12 8.97 4.19 -25.80
CA THR A 12 9.80 3.61 -26.87
C THR A 12 9.08 2.42 -27.50
N GLU A 13 9.51 1.98 -28.68
CA GLU A 13 8.92 0.79 -29.32
C GLU A 13 9.09 -0.46 -28.44
N SER A 14 10.21 -0.58 -27.74
CA SER A 14 10.41 -1.67 -26.77
C SER A 14 9.37 -1.65 -25.64
N THR A 15 9.05 -0.48 -25.10
CA THR A 15 7.99 -0.33 -24.07
C THR A 15 6.62 -0.66 -24.65
N ARG A 16 6.28 -0.16 -25.84
CA ARG A 16 5.01 -0.47 -26.53
C ARG A 16 4.84 -1.96 -26.76
N ALA A 17 5.89 -2.63 -27.27
CA ALA A 17 5.88 -4.07 -27.50
C ALA A 17 5.65 -4.85 -26.19
N ALA A 18 6.31 -4.46 -25.10
CA ALA A 18 6.12 -5.06 -23.78
C ALA A 18 4.69 -4.87 -23.25
N GLN A 19 4.10 -3.66 -23.41
CA GLN A 19 2.72 -3.40 -23.00
C GLN A 19 1.69 -4.21 -23.80
N ARG A 20 1.88 -4.31 -25.13
CA ARG A 20 1.03 -5.17 -25.99
C ARG A 20 1.10 -6.64 -25.60
N ALA A 21 2.32 -7.15 -25.37
CA ALA A 21 2.51 -8.53 -24.92
C ALA A 21 1.86 -8.79 -23.56
N THR A 22 1.96 -7.85 -22.63
CA THR A 22 1.30 -7.94 -21.33
C THR A 22 -0.22 -7.92 -21.44
N LEU A 23 -0.78 -7.01 -22.24
CA LEU A 23 -2.21 -6.89 -22.44
C LEU A 23 -2.85 -8.20 -22.91
N SER A 24 -2.17 -8.95 -23.79
CA SER A 24 -2.68 -10.24 -24.29
C SER A 24 -2.79 -11.33 -23.22
N THR A 25 -2.14 -11.16 -22.07
CA THR A 25 -2.13 -12.14 -20.97
C THR A 25 -3.04 -11.77 -19.80
N LEU A 26 -3.59 -10.55 -19.79
CA LEU A 26 -4.41 -10.04 -18.69
C LEU A 26 -5.90 -10.40 -18.86
N PRO A 27 -6.61 -10.76 -17.76
CA PRO A 27 -8.06 -11.08 -17.81
C PRO A 27 -8.91 -9.80 -17.87
N MET A 28 -8.75 -8.98 -18.93
CA MET A 28 -9.37 -7.65 -19.07
C MET A 28 -10.90 -7.67 -19.13
N ALA A 29 -11.51 -8.82 -19.45
CA ALA A 29 -12.96 -8.99 -19.49
C ALA A 29 -13.62 -8.96 -18.09
N ASP A 30 -12.85 -9.24 -17.04
CA ASP A 30 -13.34 -9.20 -15.65
C ASP A 30 -13.61 -7.75 -15.22
N LYS A 31 -14.86 -7.43 -14.88
CA LYS A 31 -15.31 -6.11 -14.41
C LYS A 31 -15.56 -6.05 -12.90
N GLN A 32 -15.42 -7.17 -12.18
CA GLN A 32 -15.80 -7.27 -10.77
C GLN A 32 -15.17 -6.20 -9.87
N SER A 33 -13.90 -5.84 -10.13
CA SER A 33 -13.23 -4.78 -9.36
C SER A 33 -13.91 -3.42 -9.48
N PHE A 34 -14.47 -3.08 -10.65
CA PHE A 34 -15.21 -1.83 -10.88
C PHE A 34 -16.57 -1.85 -10.19
N ASP A 35 -17.27 -2.99 -10.25
CA ASP A 35 -18.55 -3.16 -9.57
C ASP A 35 -18.38 -3.03 -8.05
N ASP A 36 -17.35 -3.67 -7.50
CA ASP A 36 -17.01 -3.58 -6.08
C ASP A 36 -16.56 -2.16 -5.69
N ALA A 37 -15.74 -1.50 -6.49
CA ALA A 37 -15.30 -0.14 -6.24
C ALA A 37 -16.45 0.87 -6.24
N ALA A 38 -17.47 0.67 -7.06
CA ALA A 38 -18.65 1.53 -7.16
C ALA A 38 -19.73 1.21 -6.11
N ARG A 39 -19.72 0.01 -5.52
CA ARG A 39 -20.79 -0.45 -4.65
C ARG A 39 -20.91 0.39 -3.37
N GLY A 40 -22.15 0.75 -3.04
CA GLY A 40 -22.49 1.53 -1.85
C GLY A 40 -22.19 3.03 -1.98
N PHE A 41 -21.86 3.53 -3.17
CA PHE A 41 -21.57 4.93 -3.43
C PHE A 41 -22.73 5.85 -2.99
N VAL A 42 -22.39 6.95 -2.30
CA VAL A 42 -23.35 7.95 -1.83
C VAL A 42 -23.04 9.32 -2.45
N GLU A 43 -21.85 9.86 -2.23
CA GLU A 43 -21.42 11.13 -2.81
C GLU A 43 -19.92 11.14 -3.01
N ALA A 44 -19.47 11.66 -4.15
CA ALA A 44 -18.06 11.83 -4.46
C ALA A 44 -17.44 13.01 -3.70
N LEU A 45 -16.12 12.95 -3.45
CA LEU A 45 -15.33 14.13 -3.14
C LEU A 45 -15.40 15.15 -4.30
N GLY A 46 -15.41 14.64 -5.54
CA GLY A 46 -15.47 15.45 -6.76
C GLY A 46 -14.22 16.30 -6.95
N ASP A 47 -14.40 17.47 -7.59
CA ASP A 47 -13.30 18.41 -7.90
C ASP A 47 -12.88 19.27 -6.71
N ARG A 48 -13.27 18.92 -5.51
CA ARG A 48 -12.91 19.71 -4.32
C ARG A 48 -11.40 19.74 -4.13
N VAL A 49 -10.93 20.90 -3.72
CA VAL A 49 -9.56 21.11 -3.29
C VAL A 49 -9.59 21.27 -1.78
N ILE A 50 -8.95 20.36 -1.06
CA ILE A 50 -8.79 20.46 0.40
C ILE A 50 -7.54 21.32 0.64
N PRO A 51 -7.67 22.53 1.22
CA PRO A 51 -6.51 23.38 1.46
C PRO A 51 -5.56 22.73 2.48
N GLY A 52 -4.28 22.96 2.31
CA GLY A 52 -3.24 22.59 3.26
C GLY A 52 -2.74 23.80 4.05
N SER A 53 -1.88 23.56 5.01
CA SER A 53 -1.20 24.62 5.79
C SER A 53 -0.11 25.35 5.01
N GLY A 54 0.28 24.84 3.82
CA GLY A 54 1.34 25.35 2.94
C GLY A 54 0.81 25.78 1.57
N PRO A 55 1.71 26.05 0.61
CA PRO A 55 1.35 26.55 -0.72
C PRO A 55 0.67 25.50 -1.62
N ARG A 56 0.75 24.22 -1.24
CA ARG A 56 0.07 23.12 -1.95
C ARG A 56 -1.21 22.72 -1.21
N PRO A 57 -2.26 22.30 -1.94
CA PRO A 57 -3.41 21.71 -1.29
C PRO A 57 -3.01 20.46 -0.51
N ALA A 58 -3.68 20.20 0.62
CA ALA A 58 -3.56 18.95 1.33
C ALA A 58 -4.00 17.78 0.42
N TRP A 59 -5.08 17.97 -0.33
CA TRP A 59 -5.59 16.97 -1.25
C TRP A 59 -6.43 17.55 -2.39
N THR A 60 -6.37 16.92 -3.53
CA THR A 60 -7.29 17.11 -4.66
C THR A 60 -7.16 15.93 -5.62
N LEU A 61 -8.23 15.59 -6.32
CA LEU A 61 -8.21 14.64 -7.43
C LEU A 61 -8.07 15.29 -8.80
N LYS A 62 -8.02 16.63 -8.86
CA LYS A 62 -7.72 17.36 -10.12
C LYS A 62 -6.39 16.88 -10.70
N GLY A 63 -6.39 16.71 -12.01
CA GLY A 63 -5.22 16.21 -12.77
C GLY A 63 -5.22 14.70 -12.98
N TYR A 64 -6.24 13.96 -12.50
CA TYR A 64 -6.44 12.54 -12.79
C TYR A 64 -7.58 12.30 -13.80
N GLU A 65 -8.13 13.32 -14.43
CA GLU A 65 -9.23 13.22 -15.41
C GLU A 65 -8.86 12.36 -16.62
N PHE A 66 -7.56 12.23 -16.92
CA PHE A 66 -7.06 11.35 -17.98
C PHE A 66 -7.44 9.87 -17.77
N LEU A 67 -7.70 9.44 -16.52
CA LEU A 67 -8.16 8.08 -16.19
C LEU A 67 -9.61 7.78 -16.59
N ALA A 68 -10.35 8.77 -17.10
CA ALA A 68 -11.67 8.54 -17.70
C ALA A 68 -11.57 7.71 -18.99
N LYS A 69 -10.43 7.72 -19.67
CA LYS A 69 -10.18 6.91 -20.86
C LYS A 69 -10.19 5.43 -20.52
N GLU A 70 -10.85 4.62 -21.34
CA GLU A 70 -10.90 3.18 -21.12
C GLU A 70 -9.58 2.49 -21.49
N GLU A 71 -9.01 2.84 -22.62
CA GLU A 71 -7.79 2.26 -23.15
C GLU A 71 -6.55 2.79 -22.42
N ALA A 72 -5.65 1.88 -22.07
CA ALA A 72 -4.36 2.23 -21.50
C ALA A 72 -3.45 2.87 -22.55
N PRO A 73 -2.76 3.99 -22.25
CA PRO A 73 -1.76 4.52 -23.14
C PRO A 73 -0.51 3.62 -23.18
N ASP A 74 0.24 3.68 -24.26
CA ASP A 74 1.49 2.90 -24.42
C ASP A 74 2.55 3.15 -23.35
N THR A 75 2.43 4.26 -22.60
CA THR A 75 3.35 4.67 -21.54
C THR A 75 3.05 4.01 -20.19
N VAL A 76 1.90 3.34 -20.03
CA VAL A 76 1.44 2.77 -18.76
C VAL A 76 1.16 1.28 -18.91
N HIS A 77 1.56 0.50 -17.91
CA HIS A 77 1.20 -0.92 -17.85
C HIS A 77 -0.35 -1.08 -17.84
N PRO A 78 -0.94 -1.87 -18.76
CA PRO A 78 -2.38 -1.91 -18.93
C PRO A 78 -3.15 -2.39 -17.67
N GLY A 79 -2.58 -3.30 -16.91
CA GLY A 79 -3.15 -3.73 -15.62
C GLY A 79 -3.12 -2.62 -14.58
N LEU A 80 -2.04 -1.84 -14.49
CA LEU A 80 -1.99 -0.67 -13.60
C LEU A 80 -3.00 0.40 -14.02
N TRP A 81 -3.17 0.63 -15.33
CA TRP A 81 -4.19 1.55 -15.83
C TRP A 81 -5.59 1.15 -15.37
N ARG A 82 -5.94 -0.13 -15.54
CA ARG A 82 -7.21 -0.69 -15.06
C ARG A 82 -7.37 -0.50 -13.56
N HIS A 83 -6.35 -0.82 -12.78
CA HIS A 83 -6.35 -0.67 -11.32
C HIS A 83 -6.49 0.80 -10.91
N ALA A 84 -5.76 1.70 -11.55
CA ALA A 84 -5.83 3.15 -11.32
C ALA A 84 -7.23 3.73 -11.58
N ARG A 85 -7.93 3.22 -12.63
CA ARG A 85 -9.32 3.60 -12.92
C ARG A 85 -10.28 3.14 -11.81
N ALA A 86 -10.12 1.94 -11.29
CA ALA A 86 -10.92 1.47 -10.15
C ALA A 86 -10.66 2.30 -8.89
N ASN A 87 -9.39 2.71 -8.64
CA ASN A 87 -9.01 3.61 -7.55
C ASN A 87 -9.51 5.06 -7.72
N MET A 88 -10.17 5.40 -8.84
CA MET A 88 -10.88 6.68 -8.97
C MET A 88 -12.22 6.72 -8.23
N ALA A 89 -12.74 5.59 -7.77
CA ALA A 89 -13.91 5.55 -6.90
C ALA A 89 -13.59 6.25 -5.58
N ASN A 90 -14.20 7.43 -5.36
CA ASN A 90 -13.88 8.32 -4.26
C ASN A 90 -15.15 8.88 -3.61
N GLY A 91 -15.04 9.27 -2.35
CA GLY A 91 -16.14 9.88 -1.59
C GLY A 91 -16.63 9.02 -0.43
N LEU A 92 -17.92 9.14 -0.12
CA LEU A 92 -18.61 8.38 0.92
C LEU A 92 -19.28 7.15 0.32
N PHE A 93 -19.06 6.00 0.98
CA PHE A 93 -19.63 4.70 0.59
C PHE A 93 -20.27 4.02 1.79
N LYS A 94 -21.48 3.47 1.59
CA LYS A 94 -22.12 2.58 2.55
C LYS A 94 -21.61 1.14 2.31
N VAL A 95 -20.90 0.58 3.27
CA VAL A 95 -20.42 -0.81 3.21
C VAL A 95 -21.54 -1.78 3.57
N THR A 96 -22.15 -1.56 4.73
CA THR A 96 -23.36 -2.27 5.22
C THR A 96 -24.11 -1.32 6.15
N ASP A 97 -25.17 -1.80 6.82
CA ASP A 97 -25.84 -0.98 7.82
C ASP A 97 -24.87 -0.63 8.95
N ARG A 98 -24.74 0.63 9.28
CA ARG A 98 -23.85 1.16 10.31
C ARG A 98 -22.33 1.10 10.02
N VAL A 99 -21.87 0.61 8.85
CA VAL A 99 -20.46 0.62 8.47
C VAL A 99 -20.29 1.41 7.17
N TRP A 100 -19.41 2.40 7.21
CA TRP A 100 -19.17 3.37 6.14
C TRP A 100 -17.68 3.48 5.84
N GLN A 101 -17.33 3.82 4.62
CA GLN A 101 -15.95 4.16 4.24
C GLN A 101 -15.87 5.48 3.49
N LEU A 102 -14.87 6.28 3.84
CA LEU A 102 -14.40 7.44 3.07
C LEU A 102 -13.19 6.96 2.28
N ARG A 103 -13.31 6.97 0.95
CA ARG A 103 -12.26 6.49 0.02
C ARG A 103 -11.83 7.59 -0.93
N GLY A 104 -10.55 7.56 -1.35
CA GLY A 104 -10.00 8.52 -2.30
C GLY A 104 -9.77 9.94 -1.72
N PHE A 105 -9.79 10.08 -0.39
CA PHE A 105 -9.37 11.29 0.32
C PHE A 105 -7.87 11.30 0.62
N ASP A 106 -7.26 10.14 0.56
CA ASP A 106 -5.84 9.91 0.79
C ASP A 106 -5.42 8.61 0.07
N ILE A 107 -4.21 8.12 0.33
CA ILE A 107 -3.79 6.77 -0.09
C ILE A 107 -4.57 5.70 0.66
N SER A 108 -4.88 5.92 1.93
CA SER A 108 -5.67 5.03 2.80
C SER A 108 -7.16 5.39 2.82
N ASN A 109 -7.97 4.50 3.39
CA ASN A 109 -9.39 4.67 3.63
C ASN A 109 -9.65 4.96 5.11
N MET A 110 -10.66 5.80 5.41
CA MET A 110 -11.20 5.93 6.76
C MET A 110 -12.47 5.08 6.86
N THR A 111 -12.58 4.22 7.86
CA THR A 111 -13.81 3.46 8.14
C THR A 111 -14.53 4.06 9.35
N ILE A 112 -15.85 4.28 9.23
CA ILE A 112 -16.70 4.77 10.29
C ILE A 112 -17.75 3.70 10.64
N ILE A 113 -17.84 3.36 11.93
CA ILE A 113 -18.85 2.45 12.46
C ILE A 113 -19.77 3.24 13.39
N GLU A 114 -21.07 3.17 13.15
CA GLU A 114 -22.08 3.83 13.99
C GLU A 114 -22.33 2.98 15.24
N GLY A 115 -21.87 3.47 16.38
CA GLY A 115 -22.15 2.90 17.70
C GLY A 115 -23.59 3.17 18.18
N GLU A 116 -23.89 2.88 19.43
CA GLU A 116 -25.20 3.17 20.05
C GLU A 116 -25.35 4.68 20.29
N GLN A 117 -24.31 5.36 20.75
CA GLN A 117 -24.34 6.78 21.11
C GLN A 117 -23.48 7.65 20.19
N GLY A 118 -22.36 7.14 19.67
CA GLY A 118 -21.38 7.87 18.90
C GLY A 118 -20.87 7.11 17.69
N LEU A 119 -19.67 7.47 17.27
CA LEU A 119 -18.98 6.89 16.14
C LEU A 119 -17.67 6.24 16.59
N ILE A 120 -17.32 5.12 15.96
CA ILE A 120 -16.00 4.51 16.05
C ILE A 120 -15.32 4.76 14.71
N VAL A 121 -14.19 5.45 14.73
CA VAL A 121 -13.42 5.78 13.52
C VAL A 121 -12.17 4.90 13.47
N VAL A 122 -12.00 4.17 12.39
CA VAL A 122 -10.82 3.35 12.14
C VAL A 122 -9.96 4.05 11.08
N ASP A 123 -8.69 4.27 11.41
CA ASP A 123 -7.65 4.85 10.56
C ASP A 123 -8.02 6.23 10.00
N PRO A 124 -7.76 7.30 10.75
CA PRO A 124 -8.17 8.66 10.40
C PRO A 124 -7.29 9.33 9.33
N LEU A 125 -6.79 8.59 8.33
CA LEU A 125 -5.98 9.08 7.20
C LEU A 125 -4.62 9.69 7.64
N ILE A 126 -3.91 10.32 6.68
CA ILE A 126 -2.55 10.85 6.92
C ILE A 126 -2.55 12.27 7.49
N SER A 127 -3.52 13.11 7.11
CA SER A 127 -3.49 14.53 7.48
C SER A 127 -4.79 15.03 8.11
N THR A 128 -4.62 15.95 9.04
CA THR A 128 -5.72 16.58 9.80
C THR A 128 -6.77 17.19 8.87
N GLU A 129 -6.34 17.94 7.86
CA GLU A 129 -7.24 18.66 6.94
C GLU A 129 -8.07 17.68 6.11
N VAL A 130 -7.47 16.58 5.71
CA VAL A 130 -8.14 15.55 4.89
C VAL A 130 -9.12 14.74 5.74
N ALA A 131 -8.74 14.40 6.97
CA ALA A 131 -9.63 13.72 7.93
C ALA A 131 -10.85 14.60 8.28
N GLN A 132 -10.66 15.90 8.50
CA GLN A 132 -11.77 16.85 8.71
C GLN A 132 -12.73 16.89 7.51
N ALA A 133 -12.18 16.97 6.29
CA ALA A 133 -13.00 16.99 5.08
C ALA A 133 -13.78 15.68 4.87
N ALA A 134 -13.17 14.53 5.21
CA ALA A 134 -13.82 13.24 5.18
C ALA A 134 -14.98 13.15 6.19
N MET A 135 -14.74 13.57 7.43
CA MET A 135 -15.80 13.64 8.46
C MET A 135 -16.92 14.61 8.06
N ALA A 136 -16.60 15.76 7.47
CA ALA A 136 -17.58 16.72 7.00
C ALA A 136 -18.49 16.12 5.90
N LEU A 137 -17.92 15.35 4.97
CA LEU A 137 -18.71 14.63 3.97
C LEU A 137 -19.63 13.58 4.61
N TYR A 138 -19.14 12.83 5.57
CA TYR A 138 -19.96 11.88 6.32
C TYR A 138 -21.13 12.58 7.02
N PHE A 139 -20.90 13.66 7.77
CA PHE A 139 -21.93 14.42 8.47
C PHE A 139 -22.92 15.16 7.57
N LYS A 140 -22.60 15.37 6.31
CA LYS A 140 -23.55 15.87 5.32
C LYS A 140 -24.70 14.87 5.08
N HIS A 141 -24.45 13.58 5.21
CA HIS A 141 -25.39 12.50 4.92
C HIS A 141 -25.89 11.77 6.16
N ARG A 142 -25.20 11.92 7.29
CA ARG A 142 -25.51 11.22 8.54
C ARG A 142 -25.60 12.22 9.70
N PRO A 143 -26.41 11.91 10.72
CA PRO A 143 -26.51 12.76 11.90
C PRO A 143 -25.14 13.04 12.53
N VAL A 144 -24.92 14.27 12.95
CA VAL A 144 -23.73 14.63 13.72
C VAL A 144 -23.79 13.93 15.08
N ARG A 145 -22.79 13.11 15.37
CA ARG A 145 -22.65 12.35 16.63
C ARG A 145 -21.22 12.47 17.15
N PRO A 146 -21.01 12.41 18.46
CA PRO A 146 -19.66 12.41 19.02
C PRO A 146 -18.87 11.17 18.56
N VAL A 147 -17.55 11.27 18.53
CA VAL A 147 -16.68 10.10 18.34
C VAL A 147 -16.44 9.45 19.69
N SER A 148 -16.80 8.19 19.84
CA SER A 148 -16.63 7.38 21.06
C SER A 148 -15.23 6.73 21.11
N ALA A 149 -14.69 6.36 19.95
CA ALA A 149 -13.36 5.78 19.85
C ALA A 149 -12.71 6.05 18.48
N VAL A 150 -11.36 6.11 18.50
CA VAL A 150 -10.52 6.03 17.31
C VAL A 150 -9.66 4.78 17.44
N ILE A 151 -9.54 4.01 16.35
CA ILE A 151 -8.71 2.81 16.29
C ILE A 151 -7.63 3.03 15.24
N TYR A 152 -6.37 2.89 15.63
CA TYR A 152 -5.24 2.79 14.72
C TYR A 152 -4.98 1.31 14.44
N SER A 153 -5.08 0.91 13.18
CA SER A 153 -4.87 -0.50 12.81
C SER A 153 -3.41 -0.92 12.94
N HIS A 154 -2.49 0.00 12.63
CA HIS A 154 -1.05 -0.23 12.69
C HIS A 154 -0.24 1.08 12.72
N SER A 155 1.09 0.95 12.74
CA SER A 155 2.01 2.05 13.04
C SER A 155 2.35 3.00 11.87
N HIS A 156 1.87 2.74 10.64
CA HIS A 156 2.13 3.63 9.49
C HIS A 156 1.30 4.91 9.54
N ALA A 157 1.90 6.02 9.11
CA ALA A 157 1.36 7.37 9.30
C ALA A 157 0.00 7.61 8.60
N ASP A 158 -0.29 6.92 7.53
CA ASP A 158 -1.55 7.04 6.79
C ASP A 158 -2.75 6.39 7.49
N HIS A 159 -2.54 5.79 8.66
CA HIS A 159 -3.59 5.18 9.49
C HIS A 159 -3.84 5.93 10.81
N TRP A 160 -3.05 6.96 11.12
CA TRP A 160 -3.22 7.73 12.36
C TRP A 160 -2.97 9.25 12.21
N GLY A 161 -2.26 9.67 11.17
CA GLY A 161 -1.74 11.03 11.07
C GLY A 161 -2.79 12.15 11.04
N GLY A 162 -4.02 11.84 10.63
CA GLY A 162 -5.14 12.78 10.59
C GLY A 162 -5.99 12.83 11.87
N VAL A 163 -5.60 12.16 12.95
CA VAL A 163 -6.43 11.97 14.15
C VAL A 163 -6.99 13.27 14.74
N ARG A 164 -6.24 14.38 14.73
CA ARG A 164 -6.74 15.68 15.20
C ARG A 164 -7.78 16.34 14.28
N GLY A 165 -8.00 15.77 13.11
CA GLY A 165 -9.13 16.12 12.24
C GLY A 165 -10.44 15.42 12.65
N VAL A 166 -10.35 14.41 13.52
CA VAL A 166 -11.48 13.59 13.96
C VAL A 166 -11.83 13.87 15.41
N VAL A 167 -10.84 13.99 16.30
CA VAL A 167 -11.01 14.21 17.75
C VAL A 167 -10.00 15.22 18.28
N SER A 168 -10.35 15.87 19.39
CA SER A 168 -9.43 16.74 20.12
C SER A 168 -8.62 15.96 21.16
N GLY A 169 -7.38 16.42 21.43
CA GLY A 169 -6.56 15.86 22.51
C GLY A 169 -7.20 16.06 23.90
N GLU A 170 -7.97 17.14 24.08
CA GLU A 170 -8.68 17.46 25.33
C GLU A 170 -9.80 16.45 25.61
N ASP A 171 -10.58 16.06 24.60
CA ASP A 171 -11.63 15.05 24.77
C ASP A 171 -11.05 13.67 25.09
N VAL A 172 -9.90 13.33 24.49
CA VAL A 172 -9.17 12.10 24.81
C VAL A 172 -8.64 12.15 26.25
N ALA A 173 -7.99 13.24 26.64
CA ALA A 173 -7.47 13.43 28.01
C ALA A 173 -8.60 13.43 29.07
N ALA A 174 -9.78 13.93 28.70
CA ALA A 174 -11.00 13.90 29.57
C ALA A 174 -11.68 12.52 29.60
N GLY A 175 -11.15 11.51 28.88
CA GLY A 175 -11.73 10.16 28.85
C GLY A 175 -13.02 10.03 28.04
N LYS A 176 -13.42 11.05 27.28
CA LYS A 176 -14.62 11.01 26.43
C LYS A 176 -14.43 10.16 25.17
N VAL A 177 -13.19 10.06 24.69
CA VAL A 177 -12.80 9.32 23.50
C VAL A 177 -11.70 8.33 23.86
N LYS A 178 -11.85 7.07 23.45
CA LYS A 178 -10.78 6.07 23.53
C LYS A 178 -9.95 6.11 22.26
N VAL A 179 -8.63 6.09 22.39
CA VAL A 179 -7.71 5.85 21.27
C VAL A 179 -7.09 4.47 21.46
N ILE A 180 -7.35 3.57 20.51
CA ILE A 180 -7.03 2.15 20.61
C ILE A 180 -5.99 1.82 19.56
N ALA A 181 -4.95 1.06 19.91
CA ALA A 181 -3.91 0.61 18.99
C ALA A 181 -3.34 -0.76 19.39
N PRO A 182 -2.65 -1.48 18.48
CA PRO A 182 -1.91 -2.68 18.84
C PRO A 182 -0.74 -2.37 19.77
N ALA A 183 -0.35 -3.32 20.61
CA ALA A 183 0.83 -3.23 21.45
C ALA A 183 2.10 -2.93 20.58
N GLY A 184 3.00 -2.10 21.10
CA GLY A 184 4.21 -1.64 20.38
C GLY A 184 3.98 -0.50 19.38
N PHE A 185 2.74 -0.02 19.25
CA PHE A 185 2.40 1.02 18.26
C PHE A 185 3.28 2.27 18.38
N MET A 186 3.47 2.80 19.59
CA MET A 186 4.21 4.06 19.78
C MET A 186 5.69 3.91 19.41
N GLU A 187 6.31 2.82 19.81
CA GLU A 187 7.70 2.52 19.51
C GLU A 187 7.93 2.45 17.99
N GLU A 188 7.05 1.76 17.28
CA GLU A 188 7.18 1.57 15.83
C GLU A 188 6.83 2.85 15.06
N ALA A 189 5.78 3.57 15.46
CA ALA A 189 5.43 4.85 14.84
C ALA A 189 6.55 5.89 15.01
N VAL A 190 7.18 5.97 16.18
CA VAL A 190 8.32 6.85 16.43
C VAL A 190 9.58 6.38 15.69
N GLY A 191 9.86 5.07 15.70
CA GLY A 191 11.00 4.48 15.03
C GLY A 191 11.03 4.80 13.54
N GLU A 192 9.90 4.61 12.86
CA GLU A 192 9.79 4.82 11.43
C GLU A 192 9.69 6.29 11.03
N ASN A 193 8.88 7.08 11.72
CA ASN A 193 8.57 8.44 11.27
C ASN A 193 9.48 9.51 11.84
N ILE A 194 10.19 9.24 12.94
CA ILE A 194 11.10 10.20 13.59
C ILE A 194 12.56 9.73 13.47
N ILE A 195 12.91 8.54 13.97
CA ILE A 195 14.31 8.08 14.02
C ILE A 195 14.86 7.89 12.60
N ALA A 196 14.16 7.15 11.73
CA ALA A 196 14.54 6.94 10.34
C ALA A 196 13.80 7.88 9.36
N GLY A 197 12.90 8.73 9.85
CA GLY A 197 11.95 9.51 9.07
C GLY A 197 12.57 10.39 7.99
N GLY A 198 13.70 11.05 8.27
CA GLY A 198 14.40 11.89 7.29
C GLY A 198 14.91 11.11 6.06
N ALA A 199 15.38 9.87 6.24
CA ALA A 199 15.82 9.02 5.15
C ALA A 199 14.62 8.43 4.39
N MET A 200 13.62 7.94 5.12
CA MET A 200 12.42 7.34 4.54
C MET A 200 11.58 8.34 3.75
N SER A 201 11.41 9.57 4.24
CA SER A 201 10.69 10.63 3.52
C SER A 201 11.34 10.99 2.18
N ARG A 202 12.68 11.07 2.12
CA ARG A 202 13.38 11.29 0.83
C ARG A 202 13.17 10.14 -0.15
N ARG A 203 13.18 8.90 0.33
CA ARG A 203 12.98 7.69 -0.50
C ARG A 203 11.52 7.50 -0.89
N ALA A 204 10.56 7.96 -0.08
CA ALA A 204 9.15 7.96 -0.40
C ALA A 204 8.82 8.78 -1.68
N LEU A 205 9.63 9.79 -2.02
CA LEU A 205 9.50 10.54 -3.28
C LEU A 205 9.65 9.62 -4.50
N TYR A 206 10.46 8.59 -4.42
CA TYR A 206 10.62 7.59 -5.50
C TYR A 206 9.50 6.55 -5.47
N GLN A 207 9.00 6.18 -4.29
CA GLN A 207 7.96 5.18 -4.15
C GLN A 207 6.59 5.68 -4.63
N PHE A 208 6.20 6.90 -4.26
CA PHE A 208 4.88 7.45 -4.54
C PHE A 208 4.84 8.45 -5.70
N GLY A 209 6.00 8.94 -6.14
CA GLY A 209 6.13 9.87 -7.26
C GLY A 209 5.43 11.23 -7.09
N PRO A 210 5.31 11.84 -5.89
CA PRO A 210 4.52 13.06 -5.68
C PRO A 210 5.11 14.30 -6.36
N LEU A 211 6.35 14.22 -6.85
CA LEU A 211 7.00 15.28 -7.61
C LEU A 211 6.79 15.18 -9.13
N LEU A 212 6.28 14.05 -9.62
CA LEU A 212 5.95 13.87 -11.02
C LEU A 212 4.63 14.59 -11.34
N PRO A 213 4.51 15.19 -12.54
CA PRO A 213 3.22 15.70 -12.99
C PRO A 213 2.22 14.54 -13.14
N ARG A 214 0.98 14.76 -12.75
CA ARG A 214 -0.09 13.79 -12.94
C ARG A 214 -0.39 13.66 -14.43
N GLY A 215 -0.48 12.44 -14.93
CA GLY A 215 -0.75 12.20 -16.34
C GLY A 215 -0.20 10.86 -16.84
N GLU A 216 -0.56 10.54 -18.07
CA GLU A 216 -0.20 9.30 -18.76
C GLU A 216 1.33 9.07 -18.88
N LYS A 217 2.12 10.14 -18.80
CA LYS A 217 3.60 10.11 -18.89
C LYS A 217 4.27 10.52 -17.56
N GLY A 218 3.53 10.49 -16.47
CA GLY A 218 4.00 10.90 -15.15
C GLY A 218 3.45 10.02 -14.05
N GLN A 219 2.88 10.64 -12.99
CA GLN A 219 2.28 9.91 -11.88
C GLN A 219 0.83 9.52 -12.22
N VAL A 220 0.51 8.23 -12.15
CA VAL A 220 -0.78 7.64 -12.49
C VAL A 220 -1.53 7.15 -11.26
N ASP A 221 -0.85 6.38 -10.42
CA ASP A 221 -1.42 5.72 -9.23
C ASP A 221 -0.29 5.24 -8.33
N ALA A 222 -0.55 5.03 -7.05
CA ALA A 222 0.39 4.43 -6.11
C ALA A 222 0.08 2.94 -5.80
N GLY A 223 -0.92 2.36 -6.44
CA GLY A 223 -1.35 0.97 -6.23
C GLY A 223 -2.34 0.81 -5.08
N LEU A 224 -2.05 1.34 -3.90
CA LEU A 224 -2.96 1.35 -2.74
C LEU A 224 -4.00 2.47 -2.79
N GLY A 225 -3.74 3.50 -3.56
CA GLY A 225 -4.54 4.69 -3.77
C GLY A 225 -3.83 5.62 -4.73
N LYS A 226 -4.30 6.86 -4.91
CA LYS A 226 -3.70 7.78 -5.90
C LYS A 226 -2.31 8.26 -5.53
N THR A 227 -2.15 8.76 -4.33
CA THR A 227 -0.92 9.29 -3.75
C THR A 227 -1.16 9.59 -2.26
N VAL A 228 -0.15 10.12 -1.58
CA VAL A 228 -0.24 10.55 -0.18
C VAL A 228 -0.70 12.01 -0.07
N SER A 229 -1.50 12.34 0.93
CA SER A 229 -1.89 13.74 1.21
C SER A 229 -0.71 14.55 1.75
N ALA A 230 -0.79 15.89 1.60
CA ALA A 230 0.27 16.83 1.94
C ALA A 230 -0.11 17.78 3.08
N GLY A 231 -1.05 17.40 3.92
CA GLY A 231 -1.52 18.19 5.06
C GLY A 231 -0.67 18.02 6.33
N SER A 232 -1.24 18.44 7.45
CA SER A 232 -0.60 18.40 8.76
C SER A 232 -0.70 17.02 9.39
N LEU A 233 0.43 16.42 9.72
CA LEU A 233 0.52 15.16 10.47
C LEU A 233 0.28 15.43 11.97
N SER A 234 -0.53 14.62 12.60
CA SER A 234 -0.82 14.71 14.03
C SER A 234 -0.83 13.31 14.68
N LEU A 235 -0.55 13.24 15.97
CA LEU A 235 -0.60 12.01 16.75
C LEU A 235 -1.27 12.28 18.10
N ILE A 236 -2.14 11.38 18.53
CA ILE A 236 -2.62 11.27 19.88
C ILE A 236 -2.23 9.90 20.40
N VAL A 237 -1.57 9.89 21.57
CA VAL A 237 -1.09 8.64 22.19
C VAL A 237 -2.28 7.72 22.49
N PRO A 238 -2.22 6.43 22.15
CA PRO A 238 -3.27 5.48 22.49
C PRO A 238 -3.54 5.43 24.00
N THR A 239 -4.81 5.39 24.36
CA THR A 239 -5.26 5.23 25.75
C THR A 239 -5.59 3.78 26.09
N MET A 240 -5.66 2.91 25.09
CA MET A 240 -5.92 1.48 25.25
C MET A 240 -5.08 0.71 24.24
N LEU A 241 -4.37 -0.30 24.69
CA LEU A 241 -3.60 -1.19 23.83
C LEU A 241 -4.25 -2.57 23.74
N ILE A 242 -4.25 -3.14 22.54
CA ILE A 242 -4.58 -4.54 22.28
C ILE A 242 -3.28 -5.32 22.43
N ASP A 243 -3.17 -6.16 23.42
CA ASP A 243 -1.92 -6.86 23.79
C ASP A 243 -2.02 -8.39 23.79
N LYS A 244 -3.23 -8.94 23.63
CA LYS A 244 -3.42 -10.38 23.48
C LYS A 244 -3.54 -10.77 22.01
N PRO A 245 -3.13 -11.98 21.64
CA PRO A 245 -3.23 -12.46 20.26
C PRO A 245 -4.62 -12.33 19.66
N VAL A 246 -5.68 -12.58 20.46
CA VAL A 246 -7.07 -12.34 20.10
C VAL A 246 -7.83 -11.88 21.36
N GLU A 247 -8.53 -10.79 21.25
CA GLU A 247 -9.40 -10.30 22.33
C GLU A 247 -10.63 -9.59 21.79
N THR A 248 -11.70 -9.60 22.56
CA THR A 248 -12.97 -8.95 22.19
C THR A 248 -13.29 -7.83 23.14
N HIS A 249 -13.62 -6.67 22.60
CA HIS A 249 -14.08 -5.52 23.37
C HIS A 249 -15.42 -5.03 22.85
N ARG A 250 -16.29 -4.63 23.77
CA ARG A 250 -17.52 -3.93 23.44
C ARG A 250 -17.28 -2.43 23.53
N ILE A 251 -17.36 -1.74 22.39
CA ILE A 251 -17.09 -0.31 22.25
C ILE A 251 -18.36 0.34 21.71
N ASP A 252 -18.97 1.23 22.49
CA ASP A 252 -20.20 1.94 22.14
C ASP A 252 -21.27 1.01 21.53
N GLY A 253 -21.49 -0.14 22.20
CA GLY A 253 -22.46 -1.15 21.79
C GLY A 253 -22.04 -2.05 20.62
N VAL A 254 -20.86 -1.88 20.08
CA VAL A 254 -20.31 -2.72 19.00
C VAL A 254 -19.28 -3.70 19.58
N ASP A 255 -19.50 -4.99 19.37
CA ASP A 255 -18.52 -6.02 19.70
C ASP A 255 -17.47 -6.06 18.59
N ILE A 256 -16.21 -5.86 18.96
CA ILE A 256 -15.06 -5.88 18.06
C ILE A 256 -14.11 -6.98 18.51
N VAL A 257 -13.88 -7.96 17.65
CA VAL A 257 -12.84 -8.96 17.84
C VAL A 257 -11.57 -8.42 17.21
N PHE A 258 -10.55 -8.16 18.02
CA PHE A 258 -9.21 -7.77 17.58
C PHE A 258 -8.32 -9.00 17.50
N GLU A 259 -7.51 -9.10 16.47
CA GLU A 259 -6.49 -10.13 16.31
C GLU A 259 -5.17 -9.47 15.91
N LEU A 260 -4.12 -9.66 16.72
CA LEU A 260 -2.79 -9.13 16.44
C LEU A 260 -2.12 -9.88 15.29
N THR A 261 -1.48 -9.13 14.39
CA THR A 261 -0.78 -9.64 13.20
C THR A 261 0.64 -9.06 13.06
N PRO A 262 1.45 -9.02 14.14
CA PRO A 262 2.72 -8.31 14.14
C PRO A 262 3.70 -8.87 13.11
N GLY A 263 4.39 -7.96 12.42
CA GLY A 263 5.40 -8.29 11.42
C GLY A 263 4.83 -8.75 10.08
N ALA A 264 3.52 -8.65 9.87
CA ALA A 264 2.92 -8.83 8.55
C ALA A 264 3.18 -7.58 7.70
N GLU A 265 2.26 -6.62 7.62
CA GLU A 265 2.47 -5.38 6.89
C GLU A 265 3.30 -4.38 7.73
N ALA A 266 3.03 -4.31 9.03
CA ALA A 266 3.78 -3.49 9.99
C ALA A 266 4.23 -4.31 11.20
N PRO A 267 5.26 -3.87 11.93
CA PRO A 267 5.72 -4.56 13.15
C PRO A 267 4.64 -4.60 14.25
N SER A 268 3.85 -3.54 14.38
CA SER A 268 2.71 -3.43 15.27
C SER A 268 1.44 -3.24 14.44
N GLU A 269 0.61 -4.29 14.39
CA GLU A 269 -0.55 -4.36 13.51
C GLU A 269 -1.63 -5.28 14.08
N LEU A 270 -2.89 -5.01 13.75
CA LEU A 270 -4.05 -5.83 14.07
C LEU A 270 -5.07 -5.85 12.93
N ILE A 271 -5.90 -6.90 12.90
CA ILE A 271 -7.14 -6.97 12.11
C ILE A 271 -8.34 -6.95 13.03
N MET A 272 -9.53 -6.72 12.47
CA MET A 272 -10.78 -6.64 13.25
C MET A 272 -11.89 -7.43 12.59
N TYR A 273 -12.74 -8.05 13.41
CA TYR A 273 -13.99 -8.65 12.96
C TYR A 273 -15.15 -8.05 13.75
N TYR A 274 -16.22 -7.67 13.06
CA TYR A 274 -17.43 -7.08 13.61
C TYR A 274 -18.60 -8.07 13.49
N PRO A 275 -18.86 -8.92 14.50
CA PRO A 275 -19.85 -10.00 14.41
C PRO A 275 -21.26 -9.55 14.07
N GLN A 276 -21.71 -8.42 14.63
CA GLN A 276 -23.04 -7.87 14.41
C GLN A 276 -23.29 -7.49 12.94
N PHE A 277 -22.26 -7.12 12.22
CA PHE A 277 -22.34 -6.67 10.83
C PHE A 277 -21.82 -7.70 9.83
N ARG A 278 -21.24 -8.80 10.32
CA ARG A 278 -20.58 -9.84 9.54
C ARG A 278 -19.50 -9.24 8.60
N VAL A 279 -18.77 -8.23 9.11
CA VAL A 279 -17.71 -7.53 8.39
C VAL A 279 -16.35 -7.93 8.96
N LEU A 280 -15.45 -8.34 8.08
CA LEU A 280 -14.04 -8.58 8.38
C LEU A 280 -13.23 -7.40 7.85
N ASN A 281 -12.52 -6.69 8.73
CA ASN A 281 -11.58 -5.66 8.38
C ASN A 281 -10.16 -6.23 8.44
N MET A 282 -9.57 -6.47 7.27
CA MET A 282 -8.23 -7.02 7.12
C MET A 282 -7.14 -5.94 7.13
N THR A 283 -7.50 -4.70 7.44
CA THR A 283 -6.60 -3.56 7.58
C THR A 283 -5.68 -3.38 6.36
N GLU A 284 -4.39 -3.65 6.43
CA GLU A 284 -3.50 -3.60 5.28
C GLU A 284 -2.84 -4.95 4.96
N ILE A 285 -3.11 -6.00 5.75
CA ILE A 285 -2.57 -7.34 5.43
C ILE A 285 -3.24 -7.99 4.22
N THR A 286 -4.33 -7.43 3.70
CA THR A 286 -4.84 -7.72 2.36
C THR A 286 -5.18 -6.42 1.63
N SER A 287 -4.92 -6.39 0.33
CA SER A 287 -5.24 -5.29 -0.56
C SER A 287 -5.61 -5.84 -1.94
N GLN A 288 -6.13 -4.99 -2.83
CA GLN A 288 -6.53 -5.41 -4.19
C GLN A 288 -5.32 -5.53 -5.15
N ASN A 289 -4.15 -5.84 -4.61
CA ASN A 289 -2.90 -6.07 -5.34
C ASN A 289 -1.90 -6.87 -4.47
N MET A 290 -0.76 -7.24 -5.06
CA MET A 290 0.37 -7.77 -4.30
C MET A 290 1.04 -6.64 -3.52
N HIS A 291 1.14 -6.79 -2.20
CA HIS A 291 1.85 -5.83 -1.36
C HIS A 291 3.37 -6.06 -1.39
N ASN A 292 4.16 -5.04 -1.08
CA ASN A 292 5.60 -5.20 -0.92
C ASN A 292 5.95 -5.80 0.45
N LEU A 293 7.03 -6.59 0.49
CA LEU A 293 7.63 -7.13 1.72
C LEU A 293 8.78 -6.25 2.25
N LEU A 294 9.29 -5.37 1.40
CA LEU A 294 10.26 -4.33 1.75
C LEU A 294 10.03 -3.13 0.81
N PRO A 295 9.41 -2.06 1.30
CA PRO A 295 9.11 -0.89 0.48
C PRO A 295 10.38 -0.13 0.11
N MET A 296 10.39 0.57 -1.04
CA MET A 296 11.52 1.38 -1.47
C MET A 296 11.81 2.55 -0.52
N ARG A 297 10.80 3.06 0.20
CA ARG A 297 10.98 4.07 1.24
C ARG A 297 11.85 3.58 2.40
N GLY A 298 11.82 2.28 2.68
CA GLY A 298 12.44 1.65 3.82
C GLY A 298 11.41 1.24 4.87
N ALA A 299 11.65 0.13 5.52
CA ALA A 299 10.94 -0.42 6.68
C ALA A 299 11.76 -1.59 7.23
N LEU A 300 11.37 -2.14 8.37
CA LEU A 300 11.80 -3.49 8.75
C LEU A 300 11.30 -4.49 7.72
N VAL A 301 12.11 -5.50 7.39
CA VAL A 301 11.71 -6.52 6.40
C VAL A 301 10.53 -7.32 6.94
N ARG A 302 9.42 -7.32 6.22
CA ARG A 302 8.16 -7.98 6.57
C ARG A 302 8.27 -9.50 6.48
N ASP A 303 7.52 -10.21 7.32
CA ASP A 303 7.56 -11.67 7.38
C ASP A 303 6.47 -12.29 6.50
N ALA A 304 6.84 -12.68 5.29
CA ALA A 304 5.90 -13.31 4.35
C ALA A 304 5.26 -14.60 4.88
N LEU A 305 5.99 -15.39 5.69
CA LEU A 305 5.46 -16.62 6.29
C LEU A 305 4.40 -16.30 7.35
N SER A 306 4.71 -15.40 8.28
CA SER A 306 3.76 -14.96 9.31
C SER A 306 2.56 -14.28 8.66
N TRP A 307 2.77 -13.43 7.65
CA TRP A 307 1.72 -12.77 6.88
C TRP A 307 0.73 -13.80 6.30
N SER A 308 1.25 -14.83 5.60
CA SER A 308 0.40 -15.89 5.06
C SER A 308 -0.36 -16.66 6.15
N LYS A 309 0.26 -16.89 7.31
CA LYS A 309 -0.37 -17.55 8.45
C LYS A 309 -1.52 -16.72 9.04
N TYR A 310 -1.34 -15.40 9.21
CA TYR A 310 -2.40 -14.54 9.73
C TYR A 310 -3.60 -14.48 8.78
N ILE A 311 -3.37 -14.37 7.45
CA ILE A 311 -4.46 -14.46 6.48
C ILE A 311 -5.16 -15.84 6.57
N GLY A 312 -4.40 -16.94 6.73
CA GLY A 312 -4.93 -18.27 6.91
C GLY A 312 -5.77 -18.41 8.19
N GLN A 313 -5.34 -17.81 9.30
CA GLN A 313 -6.09 -17.78 10.56
C GLN A 313 -7.37 -16.99 10.42
N ALA A 314 -7.32 -15.78 9.80
CA ALA A 314 -8.49 -14.97 9.53
C ALA A 314 -9.50 -15.68 8.63
N LEU A 315 -9.04 -16.36 7.58
CA LEU A 315 -9.88 -17.20 6.71
C LEU A 315 -10.61 -18.29 7.52
N HIS A 316 -9.86 -18.99 8.38
CA HIS A 316 -10.43 -20.08 9.19
C HIS A 316 -11.45 -19.57 10.23
N ARG A 317 -11.13 -18.47 10.92
CA ARG A 317 -11.98 -17.95 12.01
C ARG A 317 -13.20 -17.19 11.51
N TYR A 318 -13.03 -16.39 10.44
CA TYR A 318 -14.00 -15.38 10.02
C TYR A 318 -14.49 -15.54 8.58
N GLY A 319 -13.76 -16.25 7.70
CA GLY A 319 -14.05 -16.28 6.25
C GLY A 319 -15.50 -16.64 5.95
N ALA A 320 -16.00 -17.77 6.47
CA ALA A 320 -17.38 -18.22 6.26
C ALA A 320 -18.43 -17.39 7.05
N LYS A 321 -17.99 -16.59 8.02
CA LYS A 321 -18.87 -15.76 8.86
C LYS A 321 -18.99 -14.33 8.33
N SER A 322 -18.22 -13.97 7.32
CA SER A 322 -18.16 -12.61 6.78
C SER A 322 -18.95 -12.50 5.49
N ASP A 323 -19.82 -11.52 5.42
CA ASP A 323 -20.54 -11.17 4.19
C ASP A 323 -19.75 -10.11 3.39
N VAL A 324 -18.90 -9.35 4.08
CA VAL A 324 -18.05 -8.31 3.50
C VAL A 324 -16.66 -8.36 4.13
N LEU A 325 -15.64 -8.24 3.28
CA LEU A 325 -14.27 -7.92 3.70
C LEU A 325 -13.98 -6.48 3.29
N ILE A 326 -13.49 -5.69 4.23
CA ILE A 326 -12.96 -4.35 3.99
C ILE A 326 -11.46 -4.32 4.28
N ALA A 327 -10.80 -3.36 3.68
CA ALA A 327 -9.41 -3.03 3.94
C ALA A 327 -9.24 -1.51 4.03
N GLN A 328 -8.10 -1.08 4.54
CA GLN A 328 -7.82 0.35 4.69
C GLN A 328 -7.20 0.96 3.43
N HIS A 329 -7.15 0.18 2.34
CA HIS A 329 -6.81 0.61 0.98
C HIS A 329 -7.76 -0.02 -0.03
N ASN A 330 -7.83 0.58 -1.22
CA ASN A 330 -8.64 0.12 -2.35
C ASN A 330 -10.15 -0.01 -2.02
N TRP A 331 -10.81 -1.09 -2.44
CA TRP A 331 -12.25 -1.32 -2.32
C TRP A 331 -12.56 -2.64 -1.65
N PRO A 332 -13.75 -2.78 -1.04
CA PRO A 332 -14.19 -4.00 -0.35
C PRO A 332 -14.44 -5.19 -1.30
N VAL A 333 -14.60 -6.36 -0.69
CA VAL A 333 -15.07 -7.60 -1.32
C VAL A 333 -16.37 -8.03 -0.66
N TRP A 334 -17.46 -8.22 -1.42
CA TRP A 334 -18.75 -8.67 -0.92
C TRP A 334 -19.06 -10.10 -1.33
N GLY A 335 -19.77 -10.83 -0.46
CA GLY A 335 -20.16 -12.21 -0.61
C GLY A 335 -19.17 -13.17 0.04
N SER A 336 -19.71 -14.04 0.92
CA SER A 336 -18.88 -14.93 1.75
C SER A 336 -17.94 -15.82 0.94
N ASP A 337 -18.41 -16.40 -0.18
CA ASP A 337 -17.57 -17.24 -1.04
C ASP A 337 -16.44 -16.44 -1.70
N ARG A 338 -16.72 -15.20 -2.12
CA ARG A 338 -15.73 -14.30 -2.70
C ARG A 338 -14.70 -13.85 -1.66
N VAL A 339 -15.14 -13.52 -0.43
CA VAL A 339 -14.27 -13.21 0.71
C VAL A 339 -13.30 -14.36 0.96
N GLN A 340 -13.81 -15.58 1.02
CA GLN A 340 -12.96 -16.76 1.21
C GLN A 340 -12.00 -16.98 0.03
N GLY A 341 -12.48 -16.82 -1.20
CA GLY A 341 -11.67 -16.92 -2.42
C GLY A 341 -10.53 -15.90 -2.42
N PHE A 342 -10.84 -14.64 -2.13
CA PHE A 342 -9.87 -13.55 -2.02
C PHE A 342 -8.80 -13.83 -0.95
N LEU A 343 -9.22 -14.21 0.27
CA LEU A 343 -8.28 -14.56 1.34
C LEU A 343 -7.36 -15.73 0.97
N LYS A 344 -7.89 -16.76 0.29
CA LYS A 344 -7.08 -17.88 -0.20
C LYS A 344 -6.01 -17.40 -1.18
N LYS A 345 -6.35 -16.56 -2.15
CA LYS A 345 -5.42 -16.02 -3.15
C LYS A 345 -4.33 -15.15 -2.52
N GLN A 346 -4.70 -14.27 -1.62
CA GLN A 346 -3.75 -13.42 -0.87
C GLN A 346 -2.80 -14.27 -0.02
N ARG A 347 -3.31 -15.20 0.78
CA ARG A 347 -2.52 -16.15 1.58
C ARG A 347 -1.53 -16.94 0.72
N ASP A 348 -2.04 -17.55 -0.35
CA ASP A 348 -1.28 -18.45 -1.20
C ASP A 348 -0.19 -17.70 -1.98
N THR A 349 -0.39 -16.43 -2.30
CA THR A 349 0.61 -15.56 -2.92
C THR A 349 1.83 -15.41 -2.02
N TYR A 350 1.64 -14.96 -0.76
CA TYR A 350 2.76 -14.78 0.16
C TYR A 350 3.41 -16.12 0.52
N LYS A 351 2.60 -17.16 0.73
CA LYS A 351 3.10 -18.49 1.04
C LYS A 351 3.95 -19.08 -0.09
N PHE A 352 3.47 -18.97 -1.33
CA PHE A 352 4.20 -19.45 -2.52
C PHE A 352 5.53 -18.72 -2.68
N VAL A 353 5.50 -17.38 -2.64
CA VAL A 353 6.72 -16.58 -2.81
C VAL A 353 7.74 -16.90 -1.72
N HIS A 354 7.27 -17.01 -0.47
CA HIS A 354 8.11 -17.41 0.67
C HIS A 354 8.74 -18.79 0.45
N ASP A 355 7.93 -19.83 0.29
CA ASP A 355 8.39 -21.21 0.27
C ASP A 355 9.31 -21.49 -0.91
N GLN A 356 9.00 -20.95 -2.09
CA GLN A 356 9.85 -21.11 -3.27
C GLN A 356 11.16 -20.33 -3.16
N THR A 357 11.14 -19.15 -2.54
CA THR A 357 12.38 -18.41 -2.27
C THR A 357 13.26 -19.21 -1.30
N VAL A 358 12.71 -19.69 -0.20
CA VAL A 358 13.48 -20.50 0.80
C VAL A 358 13.98 -21.78 0.18
N ARG A 359 13.18 -22.46 -0.65
CA ARG A 359 13.61 -23.67 -1.35
C ARG A 359 14.84 -23.42 -2.23
N LEU A 360 14.84 -22.37 -3.04
CA LEU A 360 15.97 -22.04 -3.92
C LEU A 360 17.17 -21.52 -3.12
N MET A 361 16.93 -20.73 -2.07
CA MET A 361 17.95 -20.28 -1.14
C MET A 361 18.72 -21.47 -0.49
N ASN A 362 18.00 -22.51 -0.08
CA ASN A 362 18.60 -23.74 0.46
C ASN A 362 19.34 -24.58 -0.60
N GLN A 363 19.15 -24.29 -1.88
CA GLN A 363 19.91 -24.86 -2.99
C GLN A 363 21.15 -24.03 -3.36
N GLY A 364 21.43 -22.94 -2.63
CA GLY A 364 22.61 -22.09 -2.81
C GLY A 364 22.42 -20.90 -3.75
N TYR A 365 21.19 -20.65 -4.26
CA TYR A 365 20.91 -19.49 -5.08
C TYR A 365 20.89 -18.20 -4.24
N VAL A 366 21.45 -17.11 -4.76
CA VAL A 366 21.35 -15.79 -4.16
C VAL A 366 20.06 -15.06 -4.57
N GLY A 367 19.65 -14.04 -3.80
CA GLY A 367 18.38 -13.35 -4.00
C GLY A 367 18.15 -12.80 -5.40
N ALA A 368 19.21 -12.36 -6.09
CA ALA A 368 19.13 -11.87 -7.47
C ALA A 368 18.82 -13.00 -8.48
N GLU A 369 19.43 -14.15 -8.32
CA GLU A 369 19.22 -15.34 -9.16
C GLU A 369 17.81 -15.92 -8.95
N ILE A 370 17.36 -16.03 -7.69
CA ILE A 370 16.01 -16.48 -7.36
C ILE A 370 14.97 -15.57 -8.00
N ALA A 371 15.19 -14.25 -7.97
CA ALA A 371 14.30 -13.25 -8.55
C ALA A 371 14.16 -13.37 -10.08
N GLU A 372 15.16 -13.93 -10.78
CA GLU A 372 15.06 -14.24 -12.22
C GLU A 372 14.40 -15.60 -12.49
N ALA A 373 14.67 -16.59 -11.64
CA ALA A 373 14.22 -17.97 -11.84
C ALA A 373 12.73 -18.16 -11.49
N LEU A 374 12.24 -17.51 -10.43
CA LEU A 374 10.90 -17.76 -9.91
C LEU A 374 9.81 -17.07 -10.75
N LYS A 375 8.77 -17.85 -11.08
CA LYS A 375 7.55 -17.37 -11.77
C LYS A 375 6.32 -17.69 -10.92
N MET A 376 5.35 -16.79 -10.92
CA MET A 376 4.04 -17.02 -10.29
C MET A 376 3.26 -18.07 -11.09
N PRO A 377 2.59 -19.02 -10.42
CA PRO A 377 1.72 -19.97 -11.12
C PRO A 377 0.49 -19.26 -11.69
N PRO A 378 -0.09 -19.76 -12.81
CA PRO A 378 -1.26 -19.15 -13.45
C PRO A 378 -2.45 -18.94 -12.49
N SER A 379 -2.65 -19.88 -11.55
CA SER A 379 -3.71 -19.78 -10.54
C SER A 379 -3.60 -18.55 -9.63
N LEU A 380 -2.44 -17.94 -9.53
CA LEU A 380 -2.20 -16.70 -8.79
C LEU A 380 -1.97 -15.52 -9.72
N SER A 381 -1.18 -15.66 -10.80
CA SER A 381 -0.86 -14.55 -11.70
C SER A 381 -2.03 -14.03 -12.53
N GLN A 382 -3.14 -14.77 -12.62
CA GLN A 382 -4.36 -14.36 -13.32
C GLN A 382 -5.41 -13.68 -12.43
N ASP A 383 -5.17 -13.59 -11.12
CA ASP A 383 -6.08 -12.92 -10.18
C ASP A 383 -5.68 -11.46 -10.01
N TRP A 384 -6.63 -10.53 -10.17
CA TRP A 384 -6.34 -9.09 -10.08
C TRP A 384 -5.80 -8.68 -8.72
N ALA A 385 -6.27 -9.31 -7.63
CA ALA A 385 -5.82 -8.99 -6.28
C ALA A 385 -4.40 -9.47 -5.94
N THR A 386 -3.74 -10.17 -6.85
CA THR A 386 -2.35 -10.64 -6.68
C THR A 386 -1.38 -10.01 -7.66
N HIS A 387 -1.85 -9.07 -8.49
CA HIS A 387 -0.99 -8.36 -9.45
C HIS A 387 -0.05 -7.36 -8.74
N PRO A 388 1.17 -7.16 -9.29
CA PRO A 388 2.22 -6.37 -8.65
C PRO A 388 2.09 -4.86 -8.93
N PHE A 389 1.02 -4.21 -8.46
CA PHE A 389 0.81 -2.77 -8.66
C PHE A 389 1.40 -1.92 -7.52
N TYR A 390 1.72 -2.53 -6.38
CA TYR A 390 2.39 -1.88 -5.24
C TYR A 390 3.63 -2.65 -4.79
N GLY A 391 3.54 -3.95 -4.56
CA GLY A 391 4.67 -4.85 -4.44
C GLY A 391 5.14 -5.34 -5.82
N HIS A 392 6.21 -6.11 -5.84
CA HIS A 392 6.71 -6.76 -7.04
C HIS A 392 7.39 -8.09 -6.70
N LEU A 393 7.11 -9.15 -7.47
CA LEU A 393 7.63 -10.49 -7.22
C LEU A 393 9.14 -10.51 -6.99
N LYS A 394 9.92 -9.92 -7.89
CA LYS A 394 11.39 -9.90 -7.81
C LYS A 394 11.90 -9.18 -6.56
N HIS A 395 11.23 -8.11 -6.15
CA HIS A 395 11.63 -7.35 -4.96
C HIS A 395 11.20 -8.07 -3.67
N ASN A 396 10.03 -8.69 -3.66
CA ASN A 396 9.56 -9.51 -2.56
C ASN A 396 10.46 -10.74 -2.31
N ILE A 397 10.95 -11.40 -3.37
CA ILE A 397 11.95 -12.47 -3.28
C ILE A 397 13.22 -11.97 -2.60
N LYS A 398 13.77 -10.84 -3.05
CA LYS A 398 14.97 -10.25 -2.44
C LYS A 398 14.74 -9.85 -0.98
N ALA A 399 13.54 -9.40 -0.62
CA ALA A 399 13.17 -9.08 0.74
C ALA A 399 13.15 -10.33 1.64
N ILE A 400 12.58 -11.44 1.17
CA ILE A 400 12.59 -12.72 1.88
C ILE A 400 14.04 -13.21 2.08
N TYR A 401 14.86 -13.16 1.03
CA TYR A 401 16.27 -13.51 1.13
C TYR A 401 16.97 -12.67 2.20
N GLN A 402 16.80 -11.35 2.17
CA GLN A 402 17.40 -10.42 3.14
C GLN A 402 16.93 -10.69 4.57
N ARG A 403 15.67 -11.06 4.76
CA ARG A 403 15.12 -11.37 6.09
C ARG A 403 15.85 -12.55 6.75
N TYR A 404 16.21 -13.58 5.98
CA TYR A 404 16.89 -14.77 6.50
C TYR A 404 18.41 -14.64 6.52
N LEU A 405 19.02 -14.09 5.49
CA LEU A 405 20.46 -14.10 5.26
C LEU A 405 21.13 -12.72 5.31
N GLY A 406 20.34 -11.65 5.43
CA GLY A 406 20.85 -10.28 5.47
C GLY A 406 21.31 -9.77 4.11
N TYR A 407 22.22 -8.79 4.12
CA TYR A 407 22.73 -8.12 2.91
C TYR A 407 23.82 -8.90 2.17
N TYR A 408 24.51 -9.79 2.86
CA TYR A 408 25.66 -10.53 2.32
C TYR A 408 25.19 -11.68 1.42
N ASP A 409 25.74 -11.73 0.22
CA ASP A 409 25.36 -12.69 -0.84
C ASP A 409 26.24 -13.94 -0.91
N GLY A 410 27.16 -14.11 0.07
CA GLY A 410 28.11 -15.23 0.10
C GLY A 410 29.37 -15.05 -0.76
N ASN A 411 29.47 -13.96 -1.54
CA ASN A 411 30.69 -13.64 -2.30
C ASN A 411 31.63 -12.78 -1.45
N PRO A 412 32.83 -13.26 -1.06
CA PRO A 412 33.76 -12.51 -0.23
C PRO A 412 34.14 -11.15 -0.80
N ALA A 413 34.13 -10.97 -2.12
CA ALA A 413 34.43 -9.69 -2.76
C ALA A 413 33.38 -8.60 -2.44
N ASN A 414 32.16 -8.99 -2.08
CA ASN A 414 31.06 -8.07 -1.75
C ASN A 414 30.98 -7.78 -0.24
N LEU A 415 31.77 -8.50 0.59
CA LEU A 415 31.76 -8.30 2.05
C LEU A 415 32.34 -6.92 2.43
N ASP A 416 33.44 -6.53 1.77
CA ASP A 416 34.14 -5.25 1.98
C ASP A 416 34.44 -4.58 0.63
N ALA A 417 33.39 -4.34 -0.13
CA ALA A 417 33.47 -3.70 -1.43
C ALA A 417 33.84 -2.22 -1.32
N LEU A 418 34.52 -1.67 -2.32
CA LEU A 418 34.78 -0.24 -2.40
C LEU A 418 33.49 0.57 -2.33
N PRO A 419 33.49 1.75 -1.68
CA PRO A 419 32.37 2.67 -1.73
C PRO A 419 32.00 3.03 -3.17
N PRO A 420 30.71 3.30 -3.47
CA PRO A 420 30.19 3.42 -4.85
C PRO A 420 31.01 4.33 -5.79
N VAL A 421 31.42 5.52 -5.31
CA VAL A 421 32.21 6.47 -6.11
C VAL A 421 33.60 5.93 -6.44
N ALA A 422 34.27 5.29 -5.47
CA ALA A 422 35.59 4.71 -5.68
C ALA A 422 35.51 3.49 -6.63
N GLN A 423 34.49 2.65 -6.44
CA GLN A 423 34.23 1.52 -7.33
C GLN A 423 33.94 1.97 -8.77
N ALA A 424 33.08 2.98 -8.95
CA ALA A 424 32.74 3.51 -10.27
C ALA A 424 33.99 4.04 -11.00
N LYS A 425 34.86 4.80 -10.32
CA LYS A 425 36.11 5.29 -10.90
C LYS A 425 37.00 4.14 -11.40
N LYS A 426 37.17 3.09 -10.59
CA LYS A 426 37.96 1.92 -10.98
C LYS A 426 37.34 1.14 -12.11
N THR A 427 36.02 0.97 -12.08
CA THR A 427 35.28 0.29 -13.15
C THR A 427 35.48 1.01 -14.48
N ILE A 428 35.32 2.35 -14.52
CA ILE A 428 35.53 3.15 -15.73
C ILE A 428 36.97 3.03 -16.23
N GLU A 429 37.97 3.08 -15.35
CA GLU A 429 39.37 2.89 -15.69
C GLU A 429 39.61 1.52 -16.37
N TYR A 430 39.13 0.44 -15.77
CA TYR A 430 39.23 -0.92 -16.31
C TYR A 430 38.46 -1.12 -17.64
N MET A 431 37.38 -0.39 -17.84
CA MET A 431 36.59 -0.44 -19.07
C MET A 431 37.21 0.38 -20.26
N GLY A 432 38.34 1.05 -20.05
CA GLY A 432 39.02 1.82 -21.06
C GLY A 432 38.67 3.30 -21.11
N GLY A 433 38.15 3.83 -20.01
CA GLY A 433 37.79 5.24 -19.84
C GLY A 433 36.32 5.57 -20.18
N ALA A 434 35.89 6.78 -19.85
CA ALA A 434 34.50 7.22 -20.00
C ALA A 434 33.95 7.11 -21.43
N ASP A 435 34.77 7.50 -22.42
CA ASP A 435 34.37 7.46 -23.86
C ASP A 435 34.10 6.03 -24.33
N ALA A 436 34.97 5.08 -23.94
CA ALA A 436 34.79 3.67 -24.26
C ALA A 436 33.52 3.09 -23.61
N VAL A 437 33.22 3.45 -22.33
CA VAL A 437 31.99 3.05 -21.66
C VAL A 437 30.76 3.61 -22.36
N LEU A 438 30.73 4.89 -22.72
CA LEU A 438 29.62 5.52 -23.44
C LEU A 438 29.39 4.91 -24.82
N GLN A 439 30.46 4.62 -25.57
CA GLN A 439 30.35 3.97 -26.89
C GLN A 439 29.72 2.58 -26.77
N ARG A 440 30.18 1.76 -25.82
CA ARG A 440 29.63 0.42 -25.57
C ARG A 440 28.20 0.48 -25.08
N ALA A 441 27.89 1.36 -24.11
CA ALA A 441 26.55 1.53 -23.55
C ALA A 441 25.54 1.92 -24.65
N ARG A 442 25.92 2.78 -25.61
CA ARG A 442 25.07 3.13 -26.78
C ARG A 442 24.80 1.91 -27.68
N ALA A 443 25.81 1.09 -27.93
CA ALA A 443 25.66 -0.13 -28.71
C ALA A 443 24.77 -1.16 -27.97
N ASP A 444 24.93 -1.32 -26.66
CA ASP A 444 24.12 -2.19 -25.80
C ASP A 444 22.69 -1.72 -25.76
N PHE A 445 22.47 -0.41 -25.62
CA PHE A 445 21.13 0.18 -25.65
C PHE A 445 20.40 -0.10 -26.97
N ALA A 446 21.12 0.02 -28.10
CA ALA A 446 20.56 -0.30 -29.42
C ALA A 446 20.19 -1.79 -29.59
N ARG A 447 20.82 -2.69 -28.83
CA ARG A 447 20.49 -4.11 -28.77
C ARG A 447 19.40 -4.47 -27.74
N GLY A 448 18.90 -3.49 -26.98
CA GLY A 448 17.89 -3.72 -25.95
C GLY A 448 18.42 -4.17 -24.59
N GLU A 449 19.73 -4.08 -24.33
CA GLU A 449 20.39 -4.44 -23.08
C GLU A 449 20.17 -3.38 -21.98
N PHE A 450 18.95 -2.89 -21.83
CA PHE A 450 18.61 -1.73 -21.00
C PHE A 450 19.01 -1.88 -19.54
N ARG A 451 18.84 -3.10 -18.96
CA ARG A 451 19.20 -3.38 -17.56
C ARG A 451 20.71 -3.26 -17.32
N TRP A 452 21.50 -3.74 -18.29
CA TRP A 452 22.95 -3.63 -18.23
C TRP A 452 23.40 -2.18 -18.38
N VAL A 453 22.85 -1.47 -19.36
CA VAL A 453 23.15 -0.04 -19.56
C VAL A 453 22.85 0.77 -18.30
N ALA A 454 21.74 0.50 -17.61
CA ALA A 454 21.40 1.14 -16.35
C ALA A 454 22.37 0.85 -15.18
N GLN A 455 23.15 -0.24 -15.26
CA GLN A 455 24.18 -0.58 -14.26
C GLN A 455 25.51 0.11 -14.53
N VAL A 456 25.85 0.37 -15.78
CA VAL A 456 27.15 0.92 -16.18
C VAL A 456 27.14 2.42 -16.43
N ALA A 457 25.97 3.04 -16.60
CA ALA A 457 25.80 4.49 -16.80
C ALA A 457 25.42 5.20 -15.51
#